data_fa0c77ab5dc1d1544faedad7dce6d288
#
_entry.id   fa0c77ab5dc1d1544faedad7dce6d288
#
_cell.length_a   1.000
_cell.length_b   1.000
_cell.length_c   1.000
_cell.angle_alpha   90.00
_cell.angle_beta   90.00
_cell.angle_gamma   90.00
#
_symmetry.space_group_name_H-M   'P 1'
#
loop_
_entity.id
_entity.type
_entity.pdbx_description
1 polymer ?
#
loop_
_entity_poly.entity_id
_entity_poly.type
_entity_poly.pdbx_seq_one_letter_code
_entity_poly.pdbx_strand_id
1 'polypeptide(L)'
;MKPLEGQKALVTGGNSGIGAGLATAFAKAGAAVGINFHRHAAEAQALADSIRSDGGEALLLQGDVSNEADVQCMFKTFTDKFGRIDILAANAGLQKDAAITSMTLEEWRTVIDTNLTGAFLCAREAIRSFLAQGPSPVSPATGKILFMSSVHQRIPWGGHVNYATAKGGMKLLMETLAQEVGAKKIRINGIAPGAIKTPINEEVWSDPEKMNALLKLIPYGRIGEPEDVARAAVWLASDDADYVHGTTLFIDGGMSLYPGFGDNG
;
A
#
# COMPACT_ATOMS: atom_id res chain seq x y z
N MET A 1 -11.07 23.01 3.18
CA MET A 1 -11.24 21.91 2.19
C MET A 1 -10.44 20.72 2.68
N LYS A 2 -10.98 19.52 2.61
CA LYS A 2 -10.24 18.31 3.00
C LYS A 2 -9.18 17.96 1.93
N PRO A 3 -8.02 17.39 2.30
CA PRO A 3 -6.90 17.17 1.36
C PRO A 3 -7.22 16.33 0.12
N LEU A 4 -8.20 15.42 0.20
CA LEU A 4 -8.62 14.53 -0.88
C LEU A 4 -10.08 14.74 -1.27
N GLU A 5 -10.62 15.93 -1.01
CA GLU A 5 -12.02 16.26 -1.27
C GLU A 5 -12.39 16.02 -2.73
N GLY A 6 -13.47 15.25 -2.97
CA GLY A 6 -13.99 14.93 -4.30
C GLY A 6 -13.19 13.88 -5.08
N GLN A 7 -12.03 13.43 -4.59
CA GLN A 7 -11.23 12.39 -5.24
C GLN A 7 -11.79 10.98 -4.99
N LYS A 8 -11.42 10.03 -5.85
CA LYS A 8 -11.86 8.63 -5.80
C LYS A 8 -10.62 7.73 -5.62
N ALA A 9 -10.54 7.02 -4.50
CA ALA A 9 -9.39 6.22 -4.11
C ALA A 9 -9.72 4.73 -4.07
N LEU A 10 -8.90 3.90 -4.70
CA LEU A 10 -8.96 2.44 -4.62
C LEU A 10 -7.80 1.93 -3.75
N VAL A 11 -8.11 1.17 -2.70
CA VAL A 11 -7.14 0.55 -1.80
C VAL A 11 -7.19 -0.97 -1.96
N THR A 12 -6.12 -1.58 -2.45
CA THR A 12 -6.02 -3.04 -2.54
C THR A 12 -5.62 -3.65 -1.20
N GLY A 13 -6.20 -4.80 -0.83
CA GLY A 13 -6.04 -5.36 0.52
C GLY A 13 -6.49 -4.39 1.61
N GLY A 14 -7.59 -3.66 1.35
CA GLY A 14 -8.06 -2.53 2.16
C GLY A 14 -8.82 -2.91 3.42
N ASN A 15 -9.05 -4.20 3.69
CA ASN A 15 -9.91 -4.66 4.78
C ASN A 15 -9.20 -4.91 6.11
N SER A 16 -7.88 -4.82 6.17
CA SER A 16 -7.12 -5.06 7.41
C SER A 16 -5.81 -4.28 7.47
N GLY A 17 -5.20 -4.21 8.66
CA GLY A 17 -3.88 -3.65 8.89
C GLY A 17 -3.68 -2.26 8.26
N ILE A 18 -2.56 -2.07 7.54
CA ILE A 18 -2.24 -0.81 6.86
C ILE A 18 -3.33 -0.43 5.87
N GLY A 19 -3.86 -1.41 5.09
CA GLY A 19 -4.91 -1.14 4.11
C GLY A 19 -6.18 -0.55 4.71
N ALA A 20 -6.64 -1.07 5.84
CA ALA A 20 -7.79 -0.52 6.56
C ALA A 20 -7.51 0.89 7.10
N GLY A 21 -6.28 1.12 7.62
CA GLY A 21 -5.82 2.46 8.01
C GLY A 21 -5.86 3.44 6.83
N LEU A 22 -5.38 3.03 5.65
CA LEU A 22 -5.42 3.83 4.42
C LEU A 22 -6.87 4.16 4.01
N ALA A 23 -7.73 3.15 3.94
CA ALA A 23 -9.13 3.34 3.54
C ALA A 23 -9.86 4.32 4.46
N THR A 24 -9.68 4.16 5.78
CA THR A 24 -10.23 5.07 6.78
C THR A 24 -9.69 6.49 6.64
N ALA A 25 -8.38 6.64 6.49
CA ALA A 25 -7.75 7.96 6.42
C ALA A 25 -8.11 8.69 5.11
N PHE A 26 -8.17 8.00 3.98
CA PHE A 26 -8.59 8.59 2.71
C PHE A 26 -10.04 9.06 2.76
N ALA A 27 -10.95 8.26 3.35
CA ALA A 27 -12.34 8.66 3.54
C ALA A 27 -12.46 9.91 4.45
N LYS A 28 -11.75 9.93 5.58
CA LYS A 28 -11.69 11.11 6.48
C LYS A 28 -11.12 12.35 5.78
N ALA A 29 -10.18 12.14 4.86
CA ALA A 29 -9.58 13.19 4.03
C ALA A 29 -10.49 13.66 2.86
N GLY A 30 -11.68 13.07 2.68
CA GLY A 30 -12.72 13.51 1.73
C GLY A 30 -12.80 12.70 0.44
N ALA A 31 -12.05 11.60 0.32
CA ALA A 31 -12.16 10.72 -0.83
C ALA A 31 -13.33 9.74 -0.69
N ALA A 32 -13.97 9.37 -1.82
CA ALA A 32 -14.76 8.15 -1.89
C ALA A 32 -13.82 6.95 -2.08
N VAL A 33 -14.03 5.86 -1.33
CA VAL A 33 -13.05 4.78 -1.22
C VAL A 33 -13.59 3.45 -1.71
N GLY A 34 -12.87 2.80 -2.64
CA GLY A 34 -13.01 1.38 -2.95
C GLY A 34 -12.10 0.56 -2.04
N ILE A 35 -12.68 -0.40 -1.35
CA ILE A 35 -11.99 -1.32 -0.44
C ILE A 35 -11.92 -2.68 -1.13
N ASN A 36 -10.77 -2.98 -1.74
CA ASN A 36 -10.58 -4.32 -2.26
C ASN A 36 -10.18 -5.28 -1.15
N PHE A 37 -10.72 -6.47 -1.22
CA PHE A 37 -10.39 -7.61 -0.36
C PHE A 37 -10.51 -8.92 -1.15
N HIS A 38 -9.71 -9.93 -0.78
CA HIS A 38 -9.82 -11.28 -1.35
C HIS A 38 -10.64 -12.17 -0.40
N ARG A 39 -10.32 -12.13 0.90
CA ARG A 39 -10.95 -12.92 1.98
C ARG A 39 -11.42 -11.99 3.09
N HIS A 40 -12.11 -12.55 4.08
CA HIS A 40 -12.57 -11.82 5.26
C HIS A 40 -13.58 -10.70 4.90
N ALA A 41 -14.67 -11.10 4.24
CA ALA A 41 -15.73 -10.18 3.81
C ALA A 41 -16.43 -9.45 4.97
N ALA A 42 -16.51 -10.10 6.15
CA ALA A 42 -17.11 -9.49 7.32
C ALA A 42 -16.34 -8.27 7.83
N GLU A 43 -15.00 -8.36 7.86
CA GLU A 43 -14.12 -7.25 8.24
C GLU A 43 -14.19 -6.12 7.20
N ALA A 44 -14.24 -6.46 5.90
CA ALA A 44 -14.42 -5.47 4.84
C ALA A 44 -15.76 -4.74 4.98
N GLN A 45 -16.84 -5.47 5.27
CA GLN A 45 -18.17 -4.89 5.49
C GLN A 45 -18.18 -3.97 6.72
N ALA A 46 -17.66 -4.43 7.86
CA ALA A 46 -17.59 -3.63 9.07
C ALA A 46 -16.81 -2.32 8.86
N LEU A 47 -15.69 -2.36 8.13
CA LEU A 47 -14.93 -1.17 7.78
C LEU A 47 -15.73 -0.22 6.89
N ALA A 48 -16.39 -0.75 5.86
CA ALA A 48 -17.21 0.07 4.96
C ALA A 48 -18.38 0.75 5.71
N ASP A 49 -19.01 0.03 6.63
CA ASP A 49 -20.10 0.57 7.45
C ASP A 49 -19.61 1.63 8.43
N SER A 50 -18.42 1.46 9.02
CA SER A 50 -17.77 2.50 9.83
C SER A 50 -17.50 3.77 9.02
N ILE A 51 -16.92 3.64 7.81
CA ILE A 51 -16.66 4.78 6.93
C ILE A 51 -17.96 5.51 6.57
N ARG A 52 -19.02 4.77 6.26
CA ARG A 52 -20.32 5.36 5.92
C ARG A 52 -20.98 6.04 7.12
N SER A 53 -20.87 5.46 8.32
CA SER A 53 -21.40 6.07 9.55
C SER A 53 -20.69 7.39 9.89
N ASP A 54 -19.42 7.54 9.52
CA ASP A 54 -18.66 8.78 9.64
C ASP A 54 -18.94 9.78 8.49
N GLY A 55 -19.93 9.48 7.62
CA GLY A 55 -20.34 10.34 6.50
C GLY A 55 -19.47 10.20 5.24
N GLY A 56 -18.58 9.20 5.16
CA GLY A 56 -17.79 8.89 3.98
C GLY A 56 -18.51 7.98 3.00
N GLU A 57 -17.94 7.81 1.81
CA GLU A 57 -18.40 6.86 0.80
C GLU A 57 -17.44 5.68 0.72
N ALA A 58 -17.96 4.45 0.78
CA ALA A 58 -17.18 3.22 0.64
C ALA A 58 -17.85 2.23 -0.31
N LEU A 59 -17.06 1.58 -1.17
CA LEU A 59 -17.48 0.50 -2.08
C LEU A 59 -16.63 -0.74 -1.78
N LEU A 60 -17.28 -1.89 -1.61
CA LEU A 60 -16.60 -3.17 -1.44
C LEU A 60 -16.30 -3.82 -2.79
N LEU A 61 -15.09 -4.31 -2.97
CA LEU A 61 -14.58 -4.88 -4.22
C LEU A 61 -13.85 -6.19 -3.91
N GLN A 62 -14.57 -7.30 -4.03
CA GLN A 62 -13.95 -8.62 -3.86
C GLN A 62 -13.15 -8.98 -5.11
N GLY A 63 -11.91 -9.44 -4.95
CA GLY A 63 -11.06 -9.91 -6.04
C GLY A 63 -9.64 -10.22 -5.58
N ASP A 64 -9.01 -11.18 -6.22
CA ASP A 64 -7.61 -11.53 -6.04
C ASP A 64 -6.75 -10.66 -6.96
N VAL A 65 -5.85 -9.85 -6.40
CA VAL A 65 -4.97 -8.97 -7.18
C VAL A 65 -3.97 -9.76 -8.05
N SER A 66 -3.69 -11.02 -7.73
CA SER A 66 -2.84 -11.89 -8.56
C SER A 66 -3.56 -12.42 -9.81
N ASN A 67 -4.89 -12.25 -9.90
CA ASN A 67 -5.70 -12.63 -11.03
C ASN A 67 -6.05 -11.42 -11.90
N GLU A 68 -5.61 -11.42 -13.16
CA GLU A 68 -5.82 -10.30 -14.07
C GLU A 68 -7.30 -10.00 -14.34
N ALA A 69 -8.13 -11.03 -14.47
CA ALA A 69 -9.57 -10.84 -14.71
C ALA A 69 -10.28 -10.21 -13.50
N ASP A 70 -9.90 -10.63 -12.28
CA ASP A 70 -10.42 -10.04 -11.05
C ASP A 70 -10.03 -8.55 -10.95
N VAL A 71 -8.76 -8.22 -11.26
CA VAL A 71 -8.29 -6.83 -11.28
C VAL A 71 -9.08 -5.99 -12.28
N GLN A 72 -9.28 -6.47 -13.51
CA GLN A 72 -10.07 -5.76 -14.52
C GLN A 72 -11.52 -5.57 -14.08
N CYS A 73 -12.15 -6.60 -13.52
CA CYS A 73 -13.50 -6.52 -12.97
C CYS A 73 -13.61 -5.51 -11.84
N MET A 74 -12.64 -5.50 -10.92
CA MET A 74 -12.55 -4.56 -9.82
C MET A 74 -12.47 -3.11 -10.29
N PHE A 75 -11.59 -2.80 -11.24
CA PHE A 75 -11.46 -1.45 -11.80
C PHE A 75 -12.73 -1.03 -12.55
N LYS A 76 -13.32 -1.94 -13.33
CA LYS A 76 -14.58 -1.67 -14.01
C LYS A 76 -15.70 -1.35 -13.02
N THR A 77 -15.89 -2.19 -11.99
CA THR A 77 -16.93 -1.99 -10.96
C THR A 77 -16.72 -0.66 -10.22
N PHE A 78 -15.45 -0.31 -9.92
CA PHE A 78 -15.11 0.94 -9.27
C PHE A 78 -15.46 2.16 -10.15
N THR A 79 -15.07 2.12 -11.44
CA THR A 79 -15.36 3.22 -12.37
C THR A 79 -16.83 3.33 -12.75
N ASP A 80 -17.55 2.22 -12.86
CA ASP A 80 -19.01 2.22 -13.06
C ASP A 80 -19.73 2.91 -11.90
N LYS A 81 -19.24 2.73 -10.65
CA LYS A 81 -19.83 3.34 -9.45
C LYS A 81 -19.47 4.82 -9.29
N PHE A 82 -18.20 5.17 -9.46
CA PHE A 82 -17.68 6.50 -9.11
C PHE A 82 -17.37 7.40 -10.31
N GLY A 83 -17.50 6.87 -11.53
CA GLY A 83 -17.25 7.58 -12.78
C GLY A 83 -15.77 7.77 -13.13
N ARG A 84 -14.87 7.69 -12.16
CA ARG A 84 -13.42 7.86 -12.34
C ARG A 84 -12.63 7.24 -11.19
N ILE A 85 -11.34 7.13 -11.36
CA ILE A 85 -10.36 6.86 -10.31
C ILE A 85 -9.32 7.98 -10.28
N ASP A 86 -8.92 8.44 -9.10
CA ASP A 86 -7.88 9.48 -8.92
C ASP A 86 -6.66 8.95 -8.17
N ILE A 87 -6.86 7.98 -7.28
CA ILE A 87 -5.81 7.43 -6.41
C ILE A 87 -5.88 5.91 -6.40
N LEU A 88 -4.75 5.24 -6.66
CA LEU A 88 -4.56 3.83 -6.36
C LEU A 88 -3.57 3.69 -5.19
N ALA A 89 -3.96 3.03 -4.11
CA ALA A 89 -3.04 2.48 -3.11
C ALA A 89 -2.85 0.98 -3.36
N ALA A 90 -1.76 0.62 -4.01
CA ALA A 90 -1.37 -0.76 -4.28
C ALA A 90 -0.74 -1.36 -3.00
N ASN A 91 -1.60 -1.80 -2.08
CA ASN A 91 -1.24 -2.21 -0.73
C ASN A 91 -1.32 -3.73 -0.52
N ALA A 92 -2.14 -4.46 -1.27
CA ALA A 92 -2.29 -5.90 -1.10
C ALA A 92 -0.93 -6.63 -1.05
N GLY A 93 -0.77 -7.48 -0.06
CA GLY A 93 0.46 -8.24 0.12
C GLY A 93 0.36 -9.26 1.25
N LEU A 94 1.22 -10.26 1.18
CA LEU A 94 1.33 -11.31 2.17
C LEU A 94 2.79 -11.77 2.34
N GLN A 95 3.02 -12.58 3.37
CA GLN A 95 4.29 -13.27 3.65
C GLN A 95 4.06 -14.78 3.67
N LYS A 96 5.05 -15.53 3.21
CA LYS A 96 5.20 -16.97 3.39
C LYS A 96 6.67 -17.26 3.59
N ASP A 97 7.06 -17.41 4.84
CA ASP A 97 8.44 -17.45 5.25
C ASP A 97 8.97 -18.88 5.24
N ALA A 98 10.15 -19.07 4.71
CA ALA A 98 10.86 -20.36 4.72
C ALA A 98 12.37 -20.15 4.50
N ALA A 99 13.19 -21.05 5.04
CA ALA A 99 14.60 -21.08 4.67
C ALA A 99 14.75 -21.37 3.18
N ILE A 100 15.77 -20.80 2.53
CA ILE A 100 15.96 -20.95 1.08
C ILE A 100 16.03 -22.44 0.63
N THR A 101 16.55 -23.31 1.49
CA THR A 101 16.68 -24.74 1.20
C THR A 101 15.36 -25.51 1.28
N SER A 102 14.33 -24.97 1.92
CA SER A 102 13.00 -25.58 2.10
C SER A 102 11.87 -24.81 1.42
N MET A 103 12.11 -23.58 0.96
CA MET A 103 11.10 -22.78 0.28
C MET A 103 10.64 -23.47 -1.00
N THR A 104 9.37 -23.76 -1.08
CA THR A 104 8.76 -24.36 -2.28
C THR A 104 8.54 -23.32 -3.37
N LEU A 105 8.46 -23.78 -4.62
CA LEU A 105 8.10 -22.90 -5.74
C LEU A 105 6.69 -22.31 -5.59
N GLU A 106 5.79 -23.02 -4.94
CA GLU A 106 4.44 -22.53 -4.65
C GLU A 106 4.46 -21.36 -3.65
N GLU A 107 5.21 -21.45 -2.55
CA GLU A 107 5.38 -20.38 -1.59
C GLU A 107 6.06 -19.16 -2.21
N TRP A 108 7.08 -19.37 -3.04
CA TRP A 108 7.70 -18.33 -3.82
C TRP A 108 6.68 -17.62 -4.71
N ARG A 109 5.98 -18.37 -5.56
CA ARG A 109 4.98 -17.82 -6.51
C ARG A 109 3.86 -17.09 -5.79
N THR A 110 3.31 -17.65 -4.72
CA THR A 110 2.24 -17.02 -3.94
C THR A 110 2.61 -15.61 -3.51
N VAL A 111 3.84 -15.39 -3.04
CA VAL A 111 4.31 -14.07 -2.62
C VAL A 111 4.61 -13.17 -3.81
N ILE A 112 5.30 -13.65 -4.84
CA ILE A 112 5.60 -12.86 -6.04
C ILE A 112 4.32 -12.46 -6.77
N ASP A 113 3.38 -13.39 -6.95
CA ASP A 113 2.16 -13.14 -7.71
C ASP A 113 1.25 -12.14 -7.00
N THR A 114 1.14 -12.23 -5.67
CA THR A 114 0.34 -11.26 -4.92
C THR A 114 1.05 -9.89 -4.80
N ASN A 115 2.31 -9.89 -4.30
CA ASN A 115 2.97 -8.66 -3.88
C ASN A 115 3.56 -7.86 -5.05
N LEU A 116 4.02 -8.52 -6.12
CA LEU A 116 4.68 -7.86 -7.25
C LEU A 116 3.82 -7.89 -8.50
N THR A 117 3.38 -9.08 -8.95
CA THR A 117 2.54 -9.20 -10.14
C THR A 117 1.20 -8.49 -9.92
N GLY A 118 0.56 -8.67 -8.76
CA GLY A 118 -0.68 -7.99 -8.41
C GLY A 118 -0.54 -6.46 -8.36
N ALA A 119 0.55 -5.96 -7.79
CA ALA A 119 0.84 -4.53 -7.79
C ALA A 119 1.03 -3.97 -9.22
N PHE A 120 1.72 -4.72 -10.10
CA PHE A 120 1.85 -4.40 -11.51
C PHE A 120 0.49 -4.36 -12.23
N LEU A 121 -0.33 -5.40 -12.07
CA LEU A 121 -1.65 -5.48 -12.70
C LEU A 121 -2.54 -4.29 -12.29
N CYS A 122 -2.59 -3.99 -10.99
CA CYS A 122 -3.37 -2.86 -10.48
C CYS A 122 -2.82 -1.51 -10.99
N ALA A 123 -1.51 -1.32 -11.00
CA ALA A 123 -0.90 -0.08 -11.51
C ALA A 123 -1.17 0.11 -13.00
N ARG A 124 -1.09 -0.96 -13.80
CA ARG A 124 -1.39 -0.93 -15.23
C ARG A 124 -2.84 -0.51 -15.49
N GLU A 125 -3.80 -1.11 -14.79
CA GLU A 125 -5.23 -0.75 -14.96
C GLU A 125 -5.52 0.67 -14.45
N ALA A 126 -4.87 1.13 -13.37
CA ALA A 126 -4.97 2.50 -12.91
C ALA A 126 -4.45 3.49 -13.98
N ILE A 127 -3.26 3.25 -14.52
CA ILE A 127 -2.68 4.11 -15.57
C ILE A 127 -3.57 4.15 -16.80
N ARG A 128 -4.10 3.00 -17.27
CA ARG A 128 -5.07 2.94 -18.37
C ARG A 128 -6.30 3.80 -18.09
N SER A 129 -6.85 3.68 -16.88
CA SER A 129 -8.01 4.47 -16.44
C SER A 129 -7.69 5.96 -16.41
N PHE A 130 -6.56 6.37 -15.82
CA PHE A 130 -6.12 7.75 -15.75
C PHE A 130 -5.98 8.39 -17.15
N LEU A 131 -5.36 7.65 -18.08
CA LEU A 131 -5.19 8.14 -19.45
C LEU A 131 -6.52 8.23 -20.22
N ALA A 132 -7.43 7.28 -20.01
CA ALA A 132 -8.74 7.27 -20.69
C ALA A 132 -9.68 8.36 -20.16
N GLN A 133 -9.66 8.65 -18.87
CA GLN A 133 -10.52 9.66 -18.24
C GLN A 133 -10.01 11.10 -18.40
N GLY A 134 -8.71 11.27 -18.71
CA GLY A 134 -8.07 12.59 -18.86
C GLY A 134 -7.85 13.33 -17.53
N PRO A 135 -7.60 14.66 -17.58
CA PRO A 135 -7.27 15.47 -16.41
C PRO A 135 -8.32 15.39 -15.30
N SER A 136 -7.86 15.47 -14.04
CA SER A 136 -8.78 15.52 -12.90
C SER A 136 -9.39 16.91 -12.77
N PRO A 137 -10.71 17.03 -12.50
CA PRO A 137 -11.34 18.32 -12.23
C PRO A 137 -11.05 18.87 -10.83
N VAL A 138 -10.46 18.02 -9.94
CA VAL A 138 -10.26 18.34 -8.51
C VAL A 138 -8.81 18.23 -8.05
N SER A 139 -7.86 18.02 -8.99
CA SER A 139 -6.43 17.88 -8.69
C SER A 139 -5.59 18.26 -9.92
N PRO A 140 -4.40 18.85 -9.77
CA PRO A 140 -3.46 19.07 -10.87
C PRO A 140 -2.91 17.76 -11.46
N ALA A 141 -2.89 16.67 -10.67
CA ALA A 141 -2.48 15.36 -11.15
C ALA A 141 -3.62 14.64 -11.87
N THR A 142 -3.32 14.03 -13.02
CA THR A 142 -4.25 13.16 -13.76
C THR A 142 -4.59 11.90 -12.99
N GLY A 143 -3.64 11.40 -12.19
CA GLY A 143 -3.80 10.26 -11.30
C GLY A 143 -2.61 10.09 -10.35
N LYS A 144 -2.79 9.30 -9.31
CA LYS A 144 -1.79 9.08 -8.27
C LYS A 144 -1.73 7.60 -7.90
N ILE A 145 -0.51 7.03 -7.84
CA ILE A 145 -0.29 5.64 -7.41
C ILE A 145 0.66 5.65 -6.22
N LEU A 146 0.26 5.00 -5.14
CA LEU A 146 1.07 4.73 -3.97
C LEU A 146 1.32 3.22 -3.86
N PHE A 147 2.57 2.80 -4.00
CA PHE A 147 2.99 1.42 -3.77
C PHE A 147 3.32 1.22 -2.30
N MET A 148 2.65 0.27 -1.64
CA MET A 148 2.98 -0.12 -0.27
C MET A 148 4.09 -1.16 -0.30
N SER A 149 5.32 -0.67 -0.18
CA SER A 149 6.52 -1.48 -0.15
C SER A 149 6.86 -1.95 1.28
N SER A 150 8.13 -1.92 1.65
CA SER A 150 8.66 -2.27 2.97
C SER A 150 10.10 -1.74 3.08
N VAL A 151 10.62 -1.61 4.29
CA VAL A 151 12.08 -1.45 4.51
C VAL A 151 12.87 -2.57 3.82
N HIS A 152 12.27 -3.73 3.63
CA HIS A 152 12.88 -4.88 2.95
C HIS A 152 13.00 -4.75 1.43
N GLN A 153 12.56 -3.65 0.84
CA GLN A 153 13.00 -3.26 -0.50
C GLN A 153 14.49 -2.85 -0.53
N ARG A 154 15.09 -2.59 0.63
CA ARG A 154 16.47 -2.14 0.82
C ARG A 154 17.26 -3.02 1.77
N ILE A 155 16.63 -3.46 2.86
CA ILE A 155 17.26 -4.28 3.90
C ILE A 155 17.02 -5.76 3.59
N PRO A 156 18.07 -6.58 3.38
CA PRO A 156 17.88 -8.03 3.20
C PRO A 156 17.31 -8.66 4.47
N TRP A 157 16.53 -9.75 4.29
CA TRP A 157 15.90 -10.46 5.39
C TRP A 157 16.00 -11.97 5.20
N GLY A 158 16.84 -12.63 6.01
CA GLY A 158 17.00 -14.09 5.98
C GLY A 158 15.67 -14.80 6.25
N GLY A 159 15.37 -15.87 5.51
CA GLY A 159 14.11 -16.60 5.61
C GLY A 159 12.93 -16.00 4.84
N HIS A 160 13.11 -14.82 4.22
CA HIS A 160 12.04 -14.07 3.54
C HIS A 160 12.43 -13.68 2.12
N VAL A 161 13.17 -14.54 1.42
CA VAL A 161 13.75 -14.21 0.10
C VAL A 161 12.68 -13.84 -0.94
N ASN A 162 11.53 -14.53 -0.93
CA ASN A 162 10.39 -14.21 -1.79
C ASN A 162 9.82 -12.81 -1.51
N TYR A 163 9.62 -12.47 -0.24
CA TYR A 163 9.08 -11.17 0.17
C TYR A 163 10.05 -10.02 -0.14
N ALA A 164 11.32 -10.16 0.28
CA ALA A 164 12.34 -9.13 0.02
C ALA A 164 12.54 -8.91 -1.49
N THR A 165 12.54 -9.99 -2.30
CA THR A 165 12.63 -9.89 -3.76
C THR A 165 11.40 -9.18 -4.34
N ALA A 166 10.18 -9.52 -3.88
CA ALA A 166 8.97 -8.84 -4.34
C ALA A 166 9.00 -7.34 -4.02
N LYS A 167 9.42 -6.96 -2.80
CA LYS A 167 9.49 -5.55 -2.39
C LYS A 167 10.63 -4.79 -3.09
N GLY A 168 11.77 -5.43 -3.33
CA GLY A 168 12.85 -4.89 -4.17
C GLY A 168 12.42 -4.68 -5.62
N GLY A 169 11.74 -5.67 -6.21
CA GLY A 169 11.15 -5.57 -7.55
C GLY A 169 10.08 -4.48 -7.64
N MET A 170 9.23 -4.35 -6.60
CA MET A 170 8.22 -3.29 -6.52
C MET A 170 8.83 -1.88 -6.51
N LYS A 171 9.97 -1.69 -5.82
CA LYS A 171 10.71 -0.42 -5.84
C LYS A 171 11.10 -0.04 -7.28
N LEU A 172 11.73 -0.95 -8.02
CA LEU A 172 12.16 -0.66 -9.39
C LEU A 172 10.98 -0.54 -10.36
N LEU A 173 9.92 -1.32 -10.17
CA LEU A 173 8.65 -1.15 -10.90
C LEU A 173 8.09 0.27 -10.71
N MET A 174 8.02 0.75 -9.48
CA MET A 174 7.54 2.08 -9.13
C MET A 174 8.38 3.18 -9.81
N GLU A 175 9.71 3.11 -9.71
CA GLU A 175 10.63 4.10 -10.28
C GLU A 175 10.55 4.12 -11.81
N THR A 176 10.45 2.93 -12.45
CA THR A 176 10.33 2.81 -13.91
C THR A 176 9.00 3.39 -14.42
N LEU A 177 7.90 3.02 -13.79
CA LEU A 177 6.59 3.58 -14.14
C LEU A 177 6.53 5.10 -13.92
N ALA A 178 7.12 5.59 -12.83
CA ALA A 178 7.20 7.03 -12.58
C ALA A 178 7.89 7.76 -13.74
N GLN A 179 9.03 7.25 -14.20
CA GLN A 179 9.74 7.82 -15.34
C GLN A 179 8.90 7.79 -16.64
N GLU A 180 8.17 6.69 -16.88
CA GLU A 180 7.40 6.50 -18.10
C GLU A 180 6.18 7.43 -18.21
N VAL A 181 5.48 7.68 -17.08
CA VAL A 181 4.18 8.39 -17.12
C VAL A 181 4.22 9.79 -16.51
N GLY A 182 5.33 10.26 -15.98
CA GLY A 182 5.43 11.56 -15.31
C GLY A 182 5.00 12.74 -16.19
N ALA A 183 5.35 12.72 -17.48
CA ALA A 183 4.93 13.73 -18.45
C ALA A 183 3.39 13.80 -18.65
N LYS A 184 2.65 12.76 -18.24
CA LYS A 184 1.18 12.70 -18.29
C LYS A 184 0.54 13.22 -16.99
N LYS A 185 1.32 13.83 -16.09
CA LYS A 185 0.86 14.28 -14.77
C LYS A 185 0.30 13.14 -13.90
N ILE A 186 0.78 11.92 -14.09
CA ILE A 186 0.50 10.78 -13.23
C ILE A 186 1.63 10.67 -12.24
N ARG A 187 1.35 10.88 -10.94
CA ARG A 187 2.35 10.78 -9.87
C ARG A 187 2.41 9.36 -9.32
N ILE A 188 3.60 8.82 -9.20
CA ILE A 188 3.85 7.47 -8.67
C ILE A 188 4.91 7.57 -7.61
N ASN A 189 4.60 7.06 -6.40
CA ASN A 189 5.51 7.04 -5.27
C ASN A 189 5.36 5.74 -4.48
N GLY A 190 6.34 5.44 -3.65
CA GLY A 190 6.34 4.33 -2.72
C GLY A 190 6.25 4.80 -1.26
N ILE A 191 5.67 3.97 -0.42
CA ILE A 191 5.81 4.05 1.03
C ILE A 191 6.46 2.74 1.49
N ALA A 192 7.49 2.85 2.31
CA ALA A 192 8.22 1.71 2.86
C ALA A 192 8.08 1.69 4.38
N PRO A 193 7.05 1.01 4.91
CA PRO A 193 6.90 0.83 6.35
C PRO A 193 8.01 -0.04 6.93
N GLY A 194 8.38 0.25 8.18
CA GLY A 194 9.10 -0.67 9.04
C GLY A 194 8.15 -1.66 9.71
N ALA A 195 8.40 -1.97 10.98
CA ALA A 195 7.49 -2.79 11.77
C ALA A 195 6.24 -1.99 12.17
N ILE A 196 5.09 -2.39 11.64
CA ILE A 196 3.77 -1.81 11.92
C ILE A 196 2.89 -2.87 12.57
N LYS A 197 2.18 -2.51 13.63
CA LYS A 197 1.27 -3.41 14.35
C LYS A 197 0.08 -3.79 13.48
N THR A 198 0.13 -4.98 12.90
CA THR A 198 -0.87 -5.52 11.97
C THR A 198 -1.10 -7.02 12.23
N PRO A 199 -2.16 -7.63 11.71
CA PRO A 199 -2.38 -9.08 11.83
C PRO A 199 -1.24 -9.93 11.26
N ILE A 200 -0.49 -9.43 10.27
CA ILE A 200 0.62 -10.18 9.63
C ILE A 200 1.74 -10.49 10.64
N ASN A 201 1.99 -9.61 11.59
CA ASN A 201 3.07 -9.76 12.57
C ASN A 201 2.56 -9.86 14.04
N GLU A 202 1.32 -10.34 14.21
CA GLU A 202 0.70 -10.48 15.54
C GLU A 202 1.51 -11.33 16.50
N GLU A 203 2.13 -12.42 16.02
CA GLU A 203 3.01 -13.28 16.83
C GLU A 203 4.21 -12.54 17.42
N VAL A 204 4.64 -11.43 16.81
CA VAL A 204 5.79 -10.66 17.28
C VAL A 204 5.34 -9.64 18.33
N TRP A 205 4.30 -8.85 18.03
CA TRP A 205 3.90 -7.77 18.95
C TRP A 205 3.02 -8.25 20.12
N SER A 206 2.45 -9.46 20.07
CA SER A 206 1.73 -10.09 21.19
C SER A 206 2.65 -10.80 22.18
N ASP A 207 3.90 -11.10 21.81
CA ASP A 207 4.90 -11.75 22.64
C ASP A 207 5.90 -10.70 23.19
N PRO A 208 6.00 -10.51 24.52
CA PRO A 208 6.89 -9.49 25.11
C PRO A 208 8.38 -9.68 24.78
N GLU A 209 8.88 -10.91 24.65
CA GLU A 209 10.29 -11.16 24.35
C GLU A 209 10.60 -10.83 22.90
N LYS A 210 9.73 -11.28 21.96
CA LYS A 210 9.84 -10.95 20.54
C LYS A 210 9.69 -9.45 20.30
N MET A 211 8.74 -8.82 21.00
CA MET A 211 8.55 -7.37 20.94
C MET A 211 9.78 -6.61 21.43
N ASN A 212 10.37 -6.99 22.56
CA ASN A 212 11.59 -6.36 23.07
C ASN A 212 12.78 -6.55 22.10
N ALA A 213 12.89 -7.71 21.45
CA ALA A 213 13.90 -7.94 20.42
C ALA A 213 13.68 -7.04 19.19
N LEU A 214 12.43 -6.89 18.75
CA LEU A 214 12.07 -5.99 17.63
C LEU A 214 12.37 -4.52 17.96
N LEU A 215 12.06 -4.06 19.16
CA LEU A 215 12.27 -2.66 19.57
C LEU A 215 13.74 -2.24 19.51
N LYS A 216 14.69 -3.18 19.71
CA LYS A 216 16.13 -2.91 19.55
C LYS A 216 16.52 -2.54 18.11
N LEU A 217 15.70 -2.90 17.14
CA LEU A 217 15.92 -2.57 15.73
C LEU A 217 15.27 -1.24 15.31
N ILE A 218 14.53 -0.58 16.22
CA ILE A 218 13.76 0.64 15.92
C ILE A 218 14.29 1.78 16.79
N PRO A 219 15.15 2.67 16.27
CA PRO A 219 15.70 3.79 17.03
C PRO A 219 14.67 4.69 17.70
N TYR A 220 13.48 4.83 17.10
CA TYR A 220 12.39 5.63 17.67
C TYR A 220 11.73 5.00 18.91
N GLY A 221 12.05 3.73 19.24
CA GLY A 221 11.66 3.06 20.48
C GLY A 221 10.21 2.56 20.56
N ARG A 222 9.46 2.57 19.47
CA ARG A 222 8.13 1.95 19.40
C ARG A 222 7.87 1.27 18.06
N ILE A 223 7.00 0.28 18.04
CA ILE A 223 6.38 -0.22 16.82
C ILE A 223 5.46 0.86 16.24
N GLY A 224 5.37 0.94 14.90
CA GLY A 224 4.43 1.85 14.23
C GLY A 224 3.00 1.32 14.29
N GLU A 225 2.04 2.22 14.13
CA GLU A 225 0.62 1.91 13.97
C GLU A 225 0.20 2.15 12.51
N PRO A 226 -0.88 1.50 12.01
CA PRO A 226 -1.40 1.75 10.65
C PRO A 226 -1.63 3.23 10.35
N GLU A 227 -2.00 4.02 11.36
CA GLU A 227 -2.22 5.46 11.25
C GLU A 227 -0.95 6.25 10.96
N ASP A 228 0.23 5.79 11.40
CA ASP A 228 1.50 6.43 11.07
C ASP A 228 1.75 6.38 9.55
N VAL A 229 1.44 5.25 8.94
CA VAL A 229 1.54 5.04 7.49
C VAL A 229 0.44 5.81 6.75
N ALA A 230 -0.79 5.73 7.25
CA ALA A 230 -1.96 6.31 6.61
C ALA A 230 -1.89 7.85 6.52
N ARG A 231 -1.38 8.53 7.56
CA ARG A 231 -1.17 9.99 7.54
C ARG A 231 -0.17 10.41 6.46
N ALA A 232 0.92 9.68 6.32
CA ALA A 232 1.90 9.93 5.27
C ALA A 232 1.31 9.66 3.87
N ALA A 233 0.48 8.62 3.73
CA ALA A 233 -0.21 8.30 2.49
C ALA A 233 -1.21 9.38 2.08
N VAL A 234 -1.96 9.96 3.01
CA VAL A 234 -2.87 11.09 2.74
C VAL A 234 -2.07 12.28 2.19
N TRP A 235 -0.98 12.67 2.84
CA TRP A 235 -0.13 13.76 2.35
C TRP A 235 0.42 13.44 0.96
N LEU A 236 0.98 12.25 0.75
CA LEU A 236 1.59 11.87 -0.52
C LEU A 236 0.56 11.76 -1.65
N ALA A 237 -0.71 11.47 -1.34
CA ALA A 237 -1.82 11.48 -2.28
C ALA A 237 -2.44 12.87 -2.49
N SER A 238 -2.21 13.84 -1.59
CA SER A 238 -2.73 15.20 -1.69
C SER A 238 -1.97 16.05 -2.71
N ASP A 239 -2.49 17.23 -3.03
CA ASP A 239 -1.86 18.17 -3.93
C ASP A 239 -0.69 18.92 -3.27
N ASP A 240 -0.58 18.89 -1.93
CA ASP A 240 0.61 19.39 -1.20
C ASP A 240 1.89 18.62 -1.56
N ALA A 241 1.75 17.41 -2.12
CA ALA A 241 2.86 16.61 -2.63
C ALA A 241 2.97 16.63 -4.17
N ASP A 242 2.47 17.65 -4.87
CA ASP A 242 2.38 17.66 -6.34
C ASP A 242 3.73 17.48 -7.04
N TYR A 243 4.82 18.00 -6.46
CA TYR A 243 6.16 17.85 -7.04
C TYR A 243 6.93 16.64 -6.50
N VAL A 244 6.28 15.76 -5.71
CA VAL A 244 6.86 14.52 -5.20
C VAL A 244 6.52 13.37 -6.15
N HIS A 245 7.56 12.81 -6.80
CA HIS A 245 7.40 11.82 -7.84
C HIS A 245 8.61 10.89 -7.93
N GLY A 246 8.39 9.57 -8.11
CA GLY A 246 9.42 8.57 -8.27
C GLY A 246 10.22 8.27 -6.99
N THR A 247 9.73 8.63 -5.82
CA THR A 247 10.44 8.44 -4.55
C THR A 247 9.74 7.46 -3.63
N THR A 248 10.48 6.91 -2.68
CA THR A 248 9.95 6.11 -1.58
C THR A 248 10.12 6.82 -0.25
N LEU A 249 9.03 7.02 0.47
CA LEU A 249 9.01 7.55 1.83
C LEU A 249 9.09 6.40 2.83
N PHE A 250 10.13 6.38 3.66
CA PHE A 250 10.29 5.40 4.72
C PHE A 250 9.53 5.84 5.98
N ILE A 251 8.62 4.99 6.48
CA ILE A 251 7.84 5.18 7.70
C ILE A 251 8.19 4.04 8.65
N ASP A 252 9.35 4.11 9.27
CA ASP A 252 10.00 2.97 9.89
C ASP A 252 10.62 3.23 11.27
N GLY A 253 10.45 4.43 11.82
CA GLY A 253 11.06 4.82 13.10
C GLY A 253 12.59 4.75 13.11
N GLY A 254 13.23 4.82 11.92
CA GLY A 254 14.67 4.72 11.76
C GLY A 254 15.19 3.27 11.63
N MET A 255 14.30 2.28 11.49
CA MET A 255 14.67 0.86 11.37
C MET A 255 15.61 0.59 10.19
N SER A 256 15.57 1.38 9.11
CA SER A 256 16.44 1.24 7.95
C SER A 256 17.80 1.94 8.07
N LEU A 257 18.07 2.61 9.20
CA LEU A 257 19.37 3.21 9.48
C LEU A 257 20.37 2.15 9.92
N TYR A 258 21.65 2.44 9.73
CA TYR A 258 22.69 1.53 10.20
C TYR A 258 22.75 1.52 11.74
N PRO A 259 22.49 0.39 12.40
CA PRO A 259 22.33 0.37 13.85
C PRO A 259 23.63 0.61 14.62
N GLY A 260 24.79 0.30 14.03
CA GLY A 260 26.08 0.43 14.70
C GLY A 260 26.51 1.87 15.06
N PHE A 261 25.78 2.89 14.58
CA PHE A 261 26.03 4.28 14.98
C PHE A 261 25.02 4.82 16.03
N GLY A 262 24.18 3.96 16.60
CA GLY A 262 23.23 4.36 17.63
C GLY A 262 23.88 4.73 18.96
N ASP A 263 25.09 4.20 19.22
CA ASP A 263 25.85 4.37 20.45
C ASP A 263 27.31 4.80 20.20
N ASN A 264 27.56 5.51 19.11
CA ASN A 264 28.88 6.01 18.67
C ASN A 264 29.83 4.97 18.07
N GLY A 265 29.34 3.82 17.65
CA GLY A 265 30.09 2.80 16.91
C GLY A 265 30.70 1.71 17.75
#